data_7888bc773ae0e2f4a0a3e44cca307b44
#
_entry.id   7888bc773ae0e2f4a0a3e44cca307b44
#
_cell.length_a   1.000
_cell.length_b   1.000
_cell.length_c   1.000
_cell.angle_alpha   90.00
_cell.angle_beta   90.00
_cell.angle_gamma   90.00
#
_symmetry.space_group_name_H-M   'P 1'
#
loop_
_entity.id
_entity.type
_entity.pdbx_description
1 polymer ?
#
loop_
_entity_poly.entity_id
_entity_poly.type
_entity_poly.pdbx_seq_one_letter_code
_entity_poly.pdbx_strand_id
1 'polypeptide(L)'
;NSHMAAMAASKLTGALPAISGASLTGIVTGKVLQVVTAHSGTQATSTSDTYADSGLTGQITPSSTSSKVLVLISQSISKDGATYANIRVYRGSTEIGGAVAGRSIGYTNGSIHNYVGTGFSMAFQDSPSSTSAVTYKTQFNNSSATGTVRVQVDSGQSYMTLLEIAG
;
A
#
# COMPACT_ATOMS: atom_id res chain seq x y z
N ASN A 1 34.17 -43.59 -8.90
CA ASN A 1 33.23 -42.50 -8.63
C ASN A 1 32.67 -42.65 -7.23
N SER A 2 33.34 -42.03 -6.27
CA SER A 2 32.90 -42.03 -4.89
C SER A 2 31.60 -41.21 -4.81
N HIS A 3 30.49 -41.89 -4.67
CA HIS A 3 29.27 -41.22 -4.22
C HIS A 3 29.57 -40.62 -2.84
N MET A 4 29.60 -39.33 -2.73
CA MET A 4 29.48 -38.67 -1.44
C MET A 4 28.08 -39.01 -0.92
N ALA A 5 27.99 -40.05 -0.11
CA ALA A 5 26.79 -40.29 0.67
C ALA A 5 26.49 -39.04 1.47
N ALA A 6 25.20 -38.72 1.65
CA ALA A 6 24.74 -37.53 2.36
C ALA A 6 25.59 -37.26 3.61
N MET A 7 26.40 -36.22 3.58
CA MET A 7 27.18 -35.82 4.75
C MET A 7 26.22 -35.20 5.76
N ALA A 8 26.23 -35.73 6.97
CA ALA A 8 25.48 -35.10 8.06
C ALA A 8 26.00 -33.67 8.27
N ALA A 9 25.10 -32.70 8.43
CA ALA A 9 25.44 -31.29 8.63
C ALA A 9 26.48 -31.08 9.78
N SER A 10 26.49 -31.97 10.76
CA SER A 10 27.44 -31.98 11.89
C SER A 10 28.92 -32.24 11.49
N LYS A 11 29.18 -32.67 10.25
CA LYS A 11 30.54 -32.88 9.72
C LYS A 11 31.08 -31.75 8.87
N LEU A 12 30.25 -30.69 8.65
CA LEU A 12 30.65 -29.49 7.94
C LEU A 12 31.32 -28.55 8.95
N THR A 13 32.63 -28.50 8.99
CA THR A 13 33.39 -27.55 9.81
C THR A 13 34.03 -26.50 8.91
N GLY A 14 33.86 -25.21 9.24
CA GLY A 14 34.38 -24.08 8.48
C GLY A 14 33.27 -23.32 7.68
N ALA A 15 33.62 -22.17 7.12
CA ALA A 15 32.73 -21.43 6.27
C ALA A 15 32.48 -22.19 4.95
N LEU A 16 31.23 -22.40 4.59
CA LEU A 16 30.89 -22.94 3.28
C LEU A 16 31.37 -21.96 2.19
N PRO A 17 31.95 -22.46 1.07
CA PRO A 17 32.20 -21.60 -0.09
C PRO A 17 30.93 -20.87 -0.48
N ALA A 18 31.05 -19.64 -1.04
CA ALA A 18 29.92 -18.89 -1.55
C ALA A 18 29.21 -19.74 -2.63
N ILE A 19 28.14 -20.41 -2.24
CA ILE A 19 27.31 -21.21 -3.15
C ILE A 19 26.21 -20.29 -3.68
N SER A 20 26.03 -20.29 -5.01
CA SER A 20 24.88 -19.65 -5.62
C SER A 20 23.60 -20.24 -5.02
N GLY A 21 22.72 -19.40 -4.47
CA GLY A 21 21.41 -19.83 -3.94
C GLY A 21 20.47 -20.40 -5.00
N ALA A 22 20.83 -20.34 -6.28
CA ALA A 22 19.99 -20.76 -7.40
C ALA A 22 19.66 -22.28 -7.40
N SER A 23 20.47 -23.09 -6.70
CA SER A 23 20.26 -24.56 -6.61
C SER A 23 19.75 -25.01 -5.24
N LEU A 24 19.48 -24.09 -4.32
CA LEU A 24 18.94 -24.42 -3.01
C LEU A 24 17.44 -24.67 -3.12
N THR A 25 17.01 -25.91 -2.83
CA THR A 25 15.60 -26.28 -2.70
C THR A 25 15.17 -26.18 -1.24
N GLY A 26 13.91 -25.81 -0.98
CA GLY A 26 13.38 -25.66 0.38
C GLY A 26 13.67 -24.30 1.04
N ILE A 27 14.07 -23.29 0.27
CA ILE A 27 14.13 -21.91 0.75
C ILE A 27 12.69 -21.43 0.95
N VAL A 28 12.40 -21.00 2.17
CA VAL A 28 11.07 -20.48 2.54
C VAL A 28 10.71 -19.30 1.63
N THR A 29 9.55 -19.39 0.99
CA THR A 29 8.91 -18.28 0.27
C THR A 29 8.54 -17.15 1.25
N GLY A 30 8.39 -15.93 0.75
CA GLY A 30 8.06 -14.77 1.60
C GLY A 30 9.21 -13.76 1.72
N LYS A 31 10.22 -13.87 0.87
CA LYS A 31 11.32 -12.90 0.75
C LYS A 31 10.81 -11.57 0.21
N VAL A 32 11.18 -10.49 0.85
CA VAL A 32 11.01 -9.15 0.26
C VAL A 32 12.04 -8.99 -0.86
N LEU A 33 11.57 -8.78 -2.08
CA LEU A 33 12.42 -8.68 -3.28
C LEU A 33 12.75 -7.24 -3.62
N GLN A 34 11.80 -6.32 -3.42
CA GLN A 34 12.01 -4.89 -3.59
C GLN A 34 11.08 -4.08 -2.68
N VAL A 35 11.46 -2.87 -2.40
CA VAL A 35 10.66 -1.89 -1.65
C VAL A 35 10.64 -0.59 -2.43
N VAL A 36 9.45 -0.06 -2.67
CA VAL A 36 9.24 1.24 -3.32
C VAL A 36 8.43 2.11 -2.38
N THR A 37 8.90 3.32 -2.13
CA THR A 37 8.17 4.32 -1.35
C THR A 37 7.81 5.51 -2.22
N ALA A 38 6.54 5.89 -2.18
CA ALA A 38 6.01 7.09 -2.80
C ALA A 38 5.42 8.00 -1.72
N HIS A 39 5.39 9.30 -1.99
CA HIS A 39 4.81 10.28 -1.08
C HIS A 39 4.13 11.41 -1.83
N SER A 40 3.25 12.11 -1.15
CA SER A 40 2.61 13.34 -1.62
C SER A 40 2.42 14.28 -0.44
N GLY A 41 2.81 15.55 -0.63
CA GLY A 41 2.55 16.66 0.30
C GLY A 41 1.66 17.74 -0.33
N THR A 42 1.18 17.52 -1.56
CA THR A 42 0.31 18.48 -2.24
C THR A 42 -1.12 18.28 -1.78
N GLN A 43 -1.68 19.28 -1.12
CA GLN A 43 -3.07 19.23 -0.66
C GLN A 43 -4.02 19.12 -1.84
N ALA A 44 -4.98 18.18 -1.75
CA ALA A 44 -6.12 18.09 -2.62
C ALA A 44 -7.42 18.24 -1.83
N THR A 45 -8.45 18.80 -2.46
CA THR A 45 -9.74 19.07 -1.82
C THR A 45 -10.88 18.49 -2.65
N SER A 46 -11.97 18.08 -1.98
CA SER A 46 -13.21 17.64 -2.61
C SER A 46 -14.44 18.17 -1.87
N THR A 47 -15.37 18.70 -2.61
CA THR A 47 -16.73 19.04 -2.16
C THR A 47 -17.79 18.14 -2.80
N SER A 48 -17.36 17.12 -3.55
CA SER A 48 -18.21 16.21 -4.33
C SER A 48 -18.21 14.80 -3.73
N ASP A 49 -19.32 14.10 -3.94
CA ASP A 49 -19.47 12.67 -3.65
C ASP A 49 -18.74 11.78 -4.68
N THR A 50 -18.31 12.35 -5.79
CA THR A 50 -17.48 11.64 -6.78
C THR A 50 -16.04 11.51 -6.29
N TYR A 51 -15.48 10.32 -6.42
CA TYR A 51 -14.08 10.06 -6.05
C TYR A 51 -13.11 10.75 -7.02
N ALA A 52 -12.14 11.44 -6.45
CA ALA A 52 -11.05 12.09 -7.17
C ALA A 52 -9.70 11.56 -6.69
N ASP A 53 -8.70 11.63 -7.54
CA ASP A 53 -7.33 11.22 -7.18
C ASP A 53 -6.78 12.12 -6.07
N SER A 54 -6.17 11.52 -5.07
CA SER A 54 -5.61 12.23 -3.92
C SER A 54 -4.20 12.80 -4.19
N GLY A 55 -3.59 12.44 -5.31
CA GLY A 55 -2.19 12.73 -5.61
C GLY A 55 -1.18 11.75 -4.98
N LEU A 56 -1.62 10.85 -4.08
CA LEU A 56 -0.75 9.79 -3.57
C LEU A 56 -0.77 8.60 -4.52
N THR A 57 0.34 8.39 -5.23
CA THR A 57 0.49 7.32 -6.22
C THR A 57 1.88 6.70 -6.13
N GLY A 58 1.97 5.39 -6.26
CA GLY A 58 3.21 4.62 -6.29
C GLY A 58 3.17 3.57 -7.40
N GLN A 59 4.33 3.20 -7.94
CA GLN A 59 4.44 2.20 -9.00
C GLN A 59 5.50 1.17 -8.64
N ILE A 60 5.21 -0.10 -8.87
CA ILE A 60 6.14 -1.22 -8.66
C ILE A 60 6.07 -2.15 -9.87
N THR A 61 7.21 -2.75 -10.22
CA THR A 61 7.27 -3.75 -11.29
C THR A 61 7.65 -5.10 -10.69
N PRO A 62 6.68 -5.99 -10.45
CA PRO A 62 6.97 -7.29 -9.84
C PRO A 62 7.86 -8.15 -10.74
N SER A 63 8.76 -8.93 -10.12
CA SER A 63 9.70 -9.80 -10.81
C SER A 63 9.06 -11.11 -11.30
N SER A 64 7.91 -11.49 -10.74
CA SER A 64 7.16 -12.70 -11.10
C SER A 64 5.66 -12.46 -11.05
N THR A 65 4.91 -13.18 -11.90
CA THR A 65 3.44 -13.20 -11.85
C THR A 65 2.87 -13.85 -10.59
N SER A 66 3.67 -14.65 -9.88
CA SER A 66 3.30 -15.22 -8.57
C SER A 66 3.58 -14.27 -7.40
N SER A 67 4.39 -13.23 -7.61
CA SER A 67 4.71 -12.26 -6.56
C SER A 67 3.47 -11.58 -6.02
N LYS A 68 3.52 -11.28 -4.73
CA LYS A 68 2.52 -10.48 -4.02
C LYS A 68 3.07 -9.07 -3.77
N VAL A 69 2.19 -8.10 -3.62
CA VAL A 69 2.56 -6.74 -3.21
C VAL A 69 1.89 -6.42 -1.90
N LEU A 70 2.69 -6.23 -0.85
CA LEU A 70 2.20 -5.66 0.40
C LEU A 70 2.14 -4.14 0.25
N VAL A 71 0.94 -3.59 0.38
CA VAL A 71 0.65 -2.17 0.26
C VAL A 71 0.44 -1.59 1.65
N LEU A 72 1.27 -0.63 2.02
CA LEU A 72 1.18 0.10 3.29
C LEU A 72 0.90 1.57 2.96
N ILE A 73 -0.16 2.13 3.55
CA ILE A 73 -0.56 3.52 3.33
C ILE A 73 -0.68 4.23 4.67
N SER A 74 -0.12 5.43 4.71
CA SER A 74 -0.35 6.41 5.76
C SER A 74 -0.67 7.74 5.09
N GLN A 75 -1.90 8.24 5.25
CA GLN A 75 -2.37 9.42 4.56
C GLN A 75 -3.11 10.36 5.50
N SER A 76 -2.75 11.66 5.47
CA SER A 76 -3.50 12.66 6.22
C SER A 76 -4.80 13.00 5.52
N ILE A 77 -5.87 13.10 6.29
CA ILE A 77 -7.19 13.44 5.80
C ILE A 77 -7.92 14.31 6.83
N SER A 78 -8.68 15.26 6.35
CA SER A 78 -9.52 16.09 7.20
C SER A 78 -10.85 16.39 6.52
N LYS A 79 -11.78 16.85 7.29
CA LYS A 79 -13.06 17.37 6.81
C LYS A 79 -13.57 18.53 7.65
N ASP A 80 -14.38 19.34 7.06
CA ASP A 80 -15.33 20.23 7.74
C ASP A 80 -16.75 19.92 7.27
N GLY A 81 -17.75 20.34 8.03
CA GLY A 81 -19.15 20.12 7.72
C GLY A 81 -19.69 18.73 8.05
N ALA A 82 -20.98 18.56 7.79
CA ALA A 82 -21.76 17.36 8.10
C ALA A 82 -21.61 16.32 6.98
N THR A 83 -20.46 15.67 6.91
CA THR A 83 -20.14 14.70 5.86
C THR A 83 -19.31 13.54 6.40
N TYR A 84 -19.10 12.53 5.57
CA TYR A 84 -18.03 11.53 5.74
C TYR A 84 -16.89 11.84 4.77
N ALA A 85 -15.67 11.61 5.22
CA ALA A 85 -14.49 11.60 4.37
C ALA A 85 -14.09 10.16 4.08
N ASN A 86 -14.02 9.77 2.82
CA ASN A 86 -13.70 8.41 2.42
C ASN A 86 -12.43 8.37 1.60
N ILE A 87 -11.64 7.30 1.78
CA ILE A 87 -10.48 6.95 0.96
C ILE A 87 -10.67 5.54 0.39
N ARG A 88 -10.30 5.36 -0.88
CA ARG A 88 -10.21 4.08 -1.56
C ARG A 88 -8.83 3.88 -2.17
N VAL A 89 -8.45 2.62 -2.35
CA VAL A 89 -7.18 2.26 -2.97
C VAL A 89 -7.45 1.55 -4.29
N TYR A 90 -6.73 1.96 -5.30
CA TYR A 90 -6.83 1.43 -6.66
C TYR A 90 -5.50 0.82 -7.11
N ARG A 91 -5.60 -0.25 -7.88
CA ARG A 91 -4.56 -0.75 -8.77
C ARG A 91 -4.98 -0.40 -10.20
N GLY A 92 -4.29 0.54 -10.84
CA GLY A 92 -4.73 1.09 -12.12
C GLY A 92 -6.14 1.69 -12.01
N SER A 93 -7.10 1.06 -12.68
CA SER A 93 -8.53 1.42 -12.64
C SER A 93 -9.38 0.53 -11.72
N THR A 94 -8.78 -0.53 -11.14
CA THR A 94 -9.50 -1.50 -10.30
C THR A 94 -9.39 -1.11 -8.83
N GLU A 95 -10.51 -0.95 -8.16
CA GLU A 95 -10.55 -0.80 -6.70
C GLU A 95 -10.13 -2.12 -6.04
N ILE A 96 -9.11 -2.08 -5.19
CA ILE A 96 -8.53 -3.27 -4.54
C ILE A 96 -8.53 -3.19 -3.03
N GLY A 97 -8.71 -2.02 -2.51
CA GLY A 97 -8.74 -1.78 -1.08
C GLY A 97 -9.52 -0.52 -0.79
N GLY A 98 -10.31 -0.61 0.19
CA GLY A 98 -11.17 0.43 0.66
C GLY A 98 -12.10 -0.24 1.63
N ALA A 99 -12.50 0.43 2.70
CA ALA A 99 -13.56 -0.10 3.50
C ALA A 99 -14.79 -0.21 2.61
N VAL A 100 -15.48 -1.33 2.65
CA VAL A 100 -16.90 -1.37 2.30
C VAL A 100 -17.54 -0.25 3.13
N ALA A 101 -17.96 0.82 2.48
CA ALA A 101 -18.24 2.12 3.10
C ALA A 101 -17.01 2.83 3.71
N GLY A 102 -15.92 2.92 2.98
CA GLY A 102 -14.61 3.58 3.22
C GLY A 102 -14.55 4.86 4.01
N ARG A 103 -15.17 4.90 5.18
CA ARG A 103 -15.23 6.06 6.06
C ARG A 103 -13.92 6.23 6.81
N SER A 104 -13.03 7.03 6.27
CA SER A 104 -11.80 7.39 6.98
C SER A 104 -12.08 8.33 8.15
N ILE A 105 -13.09 9.19 8.00
CA ILE A 105 -13.62 10.04 9.07
C ILE A 105 -15.15 9.87 9.10
N GLY A 106 -15.68 9.56 10.28
CA GLY A 106 -17.11 9.41 10.50
C GLY A 106 -17.90 10.71 10.36
N TYR A 107 -19.20 10.58 10.26
CA TYR A 107 -20.13 11.71 10.22
C TYR A 107 -20.07 12.51 11.51
N THR A 108 -19.99 13.84 11.40
CA THR A 108 -20.20 14.76 12.51
C THR A 108 -21.44 15.57 12.26
N ASN A 109 -22.32 15.65 13.24
CA ASN A 109 -23.53 16.45 13.16
C ASN A 109 -23.19 17.94 12.97
N GLY A 110 -23.92 18.64 12.11
CA GLY A 110 -23.65 19.99 11.60
C GLY A 110 -23.56 21.13 12.62
N SER A 111 -23.66 20.87 13.91
CA SER A 111 -23.46 21.86 14.96
C SER A 111 -21.99 22.13 15.31
N ILE A 112 -21.08 21.33 14.78
CA ILE A 112 -19.64 21.50 14.98
C ILE A 112 -19.05 21.83 13.61
N HIS A 113 -18.88 23.10 13.31
CA HIS A 113 -18.10 23.60 12.16
C HIS A 113 -16.60 23.30 12.32
N ASN A 114 -16.26 22.28 13.08
CA ASN A 114 -14.88 22.04 13.46
C ASN A 114 -14.23 21.15 12.43
N TYR A 115 -13.11 21.63 11.96
CA TYR A 115 -12.09 20.90 11.25
C TYR A 115 -11.74 19.63 12.03
N VAL A 116 -12.01 18.48 11.45
CA VAL A 116 -11.63 17.19 12.01
C VAL A 116 -10.54 16.59 11.11
N GLY A 117 -9.35 16.51 11.63
CA GLY A 117 -8.21 15.88 10.95
C GLY A 117 -7.82 14.57 11.61
N THR A 118 -7.39 13.61 10.82
CA THR A 118 -6.89 12.31 11.27
C THR A 118 -5.89 11.73 10.30
N GLY A 119 -5.20 10.67 10.70
CA GLY A 119 -4.44 9.81 9.82
C GLY A 119 -5.30 8.64 9.34
N PHE A 120 -5.33 8.39 8.05
CA PHE A 120 -5.80 7.15 7.45
C PHE A 120 -4.61 6.20 7.33
N SER A 121 -4.76 4.98 7.82
CA SER A 121 -3.74 3.95 7.70
C SER A 121 -4.36 2.66 7.20
N MET A 122 -3.71 2.03 6.23
CA MET A 122 -4.14 0.75 5.67
C MET A 122 -2.95 -0.12 5.33
N ALA A 123 -3.07 -1.42 5.57
CA ALA A 123 -2.11 -2.45 5.19
C ALA A 123 -2.86 -3.65 4.62
N PHE A 124 -2.50 -4.08 3.43
CA PHE A 124 -3.09 -5.28 2.81
C PHE A 124 -2.15 -5.85 1.74
N GLN A 125 -2.38 -7.11 1.40
CA GLN A 125 -1.64 -7.81 0.35
C GLN A 125 -2.49 -7.89 -0.91
N ASP A 126 -1.89 -7.52 -2.05
CA ASP A 126 -2.47 -7.65 -3.38
C ASP A 126 -1.74 -8.69 -4.20
N SER A 127 -2.43 -9.22 -5.21
CA SER A 127 -1.93 -10.21 -6.18
C SER A 127 -2.07 -9.64 -7.59
N PRO A 128 -1.11 -8.84 -8.07
CA PRO A 128 -1.23 -8.18 -9.37
C PRO A 128 -1.16 -9.14 -10.56
N SER A 129 -0.57 -10.33 -10.37
CA SER A 129 -0.37 -11.36 -11.42
C SER A 129 0.28 -10.78 -12.68
N SER A 130 1.26 -9.90 -12.53
CA SER A 130 1.89 -9.14 -13.60
C SER A 130 3.38 -8.97 -13.35
N THR A 131 4.16 -8.94 -14.42
CA THR A 131 5.58 -8.52 -14.43
C THR A 131 5.75 -7.17 -15.12
N SER A 132 4.65 -6.52 -15.51
CA SER A 132 4.66 -5.14 -15.99
C SER A 132 4.54 -4.17 -14.82
N ALA A 133 4.86 -2.90 -15.06
CA ALA A 133 4.67 -1.85 -14.07
C ALA A 133 3.21 -1.74 -13.63
N VAL A 134 2.98 -1.78 -12.32
CA VAL A 134 1.67 -1.73 -11.68
C VAL A 134 1.60 -0.46 -10.85
N THR A 135 0.59 0.37 -11.11
CA THR A 135 0.38 1.63 -10.38
C THR A 135 -0.68 1.45 -9.32
N TYR A 136 -0.36 1.83 -8.09
CA TYR A 136 -1.27 1.95 -6.96
C TYR A 136 -1.52 3.41 -6.66
N LYS A 137 -2.77 3.77 -6.36
CA LYS A 137 -3.13 5.13 -6.00
C LYS A 137 -4.27 5.16 -5.00
N THR A 138 -4.43 6.27 -4.30
CA THR A 138 -5.59 6.54 -3.47
C THR A 138 -6.51 7.56 -4.12
N GLN A 139 -7.80 7.37 -3.93
CA GLN A 139 -8.85 8.33 -4.26
C GLN A 139 -9.65 8.67 -3.02
N PHE A 140 -10.23 9.86 -2.99
CA PHE A 140 -11.03 10.34 -1.87
C PHE A 140 -12.27 11.07 -2.33
N ASN A 141 -13.27 11.18 -1.46
CA ASN A 141 -14.48 11.96 -1.73
C ASN A 141 -15.07 12.56 -0.46
N ASN A 142 -16.05 13.43 -0.67
CA ASN A 142 -16.95 13.99 0.33
C ASN A 142 -18.33 13.37 0.14
N SER A 143 -18.69 12.35 0.92
CA SER A 143 -19.86 11.51 0.62
C SER A 143 -21.22 12.19 0.72
N SER A 144 -21.31 13.33 1.38
CA SER A 144 -22.57 14.07 1.54
C SER A 144 -22.57 15.39 0.75
N ALA A 145 -21.49 15.68 0.02
CA ALA A 145 -21.29 16.92 -0.72
C ALA A 145 -21.53 18.21 0.13
N THR A 146 -21.34 18.08 1.47
CA THR A 146 -21.52 19.18 2.42
C THR A 146 -20.21 19.49 3.09
N GLY A 147 -19.75 20.73 3.04
CA GLY A 147 -18.41 21.12 3.51
C GLY A 147 -17.32 20.64 2.57
N THR A 148 -16.12 20.48 3.08
CA THR A 148 -14.92 20.15 2.31
C THR A 148 -14.17 19.01 2.94
N VAL A 149 -13.76 18.02 2.15
CA VAL A 149 -12.76 17.00 2.52
C VAL A 149 -11.43 17.39 1.91
N ARG A 150 -10.37 17.22 2.68
CA ARG A 150 -8.99 17.52 2.27
C ARG A 150 -8.08 16.36 2.59
N VAL A 151 -7.09 16.13 1.75
CA VAL A 151 -5.97 15.22 1.97
C VAL A 151 -4.66 16.01 1.88
N GLN A 152 -3.58 15.52 2.47
CA GLN A 152 -2.29 16.22 2.59
C GLN A 152 -2.44 17.65 3.15
N VAL A 153 -3.15 17.74 4.26
CA VAL A 153 -3.51 19.02 4.88
C VAL A 153 -2.26 19.72 5.40
N ASP A 154 -2.20 21.04 5.18
CA ASP A 154 -1.09 21.90 5.63
C ASP A 154 0.29 21.35 5.23
N SER A 155 0.38 20.82 4.01
CA SER A 155 1.59 20.14 3.48
C SER A 155 1.97 18.89 4.26
N GLY A 156 1.06 18.32 5.03
CA GLY A 156 1.26 17.04 5.72
C GLY A 156 1.54 15.93 4.74
N GLN A 157 2.69 15.25 4.94
CA GLN A 157 3.12 14.19 4.04
C GLN A 157 2.25 12.94 4.19
N SER A 158 1.83 12.40 3.05
CA SER A 158 1.23 11.08 2.94
C SER A 158 2.19 10.13 2.26
N TYR A 159 2.22 8.89 2.69
CA TYR A 159 3.16 7.88 2.21
C TYR A 159 2.46 6.62 1.75
N MET A 160 3.02 6.01 0.71
CA MET A 160 2.66 4.68 0.25
C MET A 160 3.94 3.86 0.11
N THR A 161 4.02 2.73 0.79
CA THR A 161 5.13 1.78 0.65
C THR A 161 4.62 0.50 0.02
N LEU A 162 5.25 0.08 -1.05
CA LEU A 162 4.97 -1.12 -1.81
C LEU A 162 6.13 -2.09 -1.62
N LEU A 163 5.86 -3.29 -1.10
CA LEU A 163 6.86 -4.33 -0.92
C LEU A 163 6.49 -5.52 -1.80
N GLU A 164 7.39 -5.90 -2.70
CA GLU A 164 7.24 -7.16 -3.42
C GLU A 164 7.65 -8.31 -2.53
N ILE A 165 6.75 -9.27 -2.37
CA ILE A 165 6.94 -10.51 -1.64
C ILE A 165 7.02 -11.66 -2.64
N ALA A 166 8.06 -12.49 -2.58
CA ALA A 166 8.17 -13.68 -3.40
C ALA A 166 6.95 -14.60 -3.19
N GLY A 167 6.36 -15.06 -4.28
CA GLY A 167 5.26 -16.04 -4.30
C GLY A 167 5.75 -17.45 -4.57
#